data_4bd8a26f477347508f45df0c6a1bf319
#
_entry.id   4bd8a26f477347508f45df0c6a1bf319
#
_cell.length_a   1.000
_cell.length_b   1.000
_cell.length_c   1.000
_cell.angle_alpha   90.00
_cell.angle_beta   90.00
_cell.angle_gamma   90.00
#
_symmetry.space_group_name_H-M   'P 1'
#
loop_
_entity.id
_entity.type
_entity.pdbx_description
1 polymer ?
#
loop_
_entity_poly.entity_id
_entity_poly.type
_entity_poly.pdbx_seq_one_letter_code
_entity_poly.pdbx_strand_id
1 'polypeptide(L)'
;MIMTKNEMLDEIFENLKVEINADDSQSDKVNETLLRLKIEGAYRDVKRARNYPSHYAEAWIENDMLNYYTNIEAVARYDYNKVGAEGQSSYSADGTRIDYIKRDSLFNGVYPISR
;
A
#
# COMPACT_ATOMS: atom_id res chain seq x y z
N MET A 1 19.54 -3.29 13.84
CA MET A 1 18.68 -2.19 14.30
C MET A 1 17.33 -2.33 13.60
N ILE A 2 16.25 -2.29 14.38
CA ILE A 2 14.90 -2.44 13.82
C ILE A 2 14.41 -1.10 13.30
N MET A 3 13.91 -1.12 12.08
CA MET A 3 13.31 0.06 11.45
C MET A 3 12.01 0.44 12.18
N THR A 4 11.76 1.73 12.35
CA THR A 4 10.49 2.20 12.90
C THR A 4 9.42 2.24 11.82
N LYS A 5 8.15 2.36 12.23
CA LYS A 5 7.03 2.53 11.30
C LYS A 5 7.29 3.71 10.37
N ASN A 6 7.67 4.86 10.93
CA ASN A 6 7.88 6.07 10.12
C ASN A 6 9.02 5.89 9.13
N GLU A 7 10.11 5.24 9.56
CA GLU A 7 11.23 4.96 8.66
C GLU A 7 10.79 4.05 7.52
N MET A 8 9.98 3.03 7.80
CA MET A 8 9.46 2.14 6.77
C MET A 8 8.60 2.90 5.77
N LEU A 9 7.67 3.71 6.25
CA LEU A 9 6.76 4.46 5.38
C LEU A 9 7.53 5.49 4.54
N ASP A 10 8.54 6.14 5.12
CA ASP A 10 9.38 7.08 4.38
C ASP A 10 10.20 6.38 3.31
N GLU A 11 10.72 5.19 3.60
CA GLU A 11 11.48 4.42 2.62
C GLU A 11 10.58 3.97 1.47
N ILE A 12 9.38 3.49 1.77
CA ILE A 12 8.40 3.12 0.75
C ILE A 12 8.08 4.34 -0.12
N PHE A 13 7.88 5.51 0.50
CA PHE A 13 7.61 6.74 -0.23
C PHE A 13 8.73 7.06 -1.22
N GLU A 14 9.97 7.02 -0.76
CA GLU A 14 11.11 7.31 -1.63
C GLU A 14 11.24 6.29 -2.76
N ASN A 15 11.04 5.01 -2.46
CA ASN A 15 11.11 3.96 -3.46
C ASN A 15 10.05 4.16 -4.56
N LEU A 16 8.82 4.42 -4.17
CA LEU A 16 7.74 4.62 -5.12
C LEU A 16 7.91 5.90 -5.92
N LYS A 17 8.42 6.95 -5.28
CA LYS A 17 8.67 8.21 -5.94
C LYS A 17 9.70 8.05 -7.08
N VAL A 18 10.80 7.33 -6.79
CA VAL A 18 11.81 7.05 -7.80
C VAL A 18 11.24 6.20 -8.93
N GLU A 19 10.47 5.18 -8.60
CA GLU A 19 9.86 4.29 -9.58
C GLU A 19 8.89 5.03 -10.51
N ILE A 20 8.04 5.87 -9.94
CA ILE A 20 7.06 6.63 -10.73
C ILE A 20 7.76 7.67 -11.62
N ASN A 21 8.77 8.35 -11.10
CA ASN A 21 9.52 9.34 -11.86
C ASN A 21 10.32 8.70 -13.01
N ALA A 22 10.67 7.44 -12.89
CA ALA A 22 11.42 6.72 -13.92
C ALA A 22 10.56 6.32 -15.10
N ASP A 23 9.23 6.41 -14.97
CA ASP A 23 8.31 6.05 -16.05
C ASP A 23 8.11 7.25 -16.99
N ASP A 24 8.74 7.20 -18.14
CA ASP A 24 8.70 8.28 -19.13
C ASP A 24 7.30 8.52 -19.71
N SER A 25 6.39 7.57 -19.55
CA SER A 25 5.01 7.75 -20.02
C SER A 25 4.22 8.68 -19.11
N GLN A 26 4.74 8.97 -17.92
CA GLN A 26 4.11 9.89 -16.97
C GLN A 26 4.60 11.30 -17.24
N SER A 27 3.74 12.12 -17.82
CA SER A 27 4.11 13.50 -18.14
C SER A 27 4.08 14.41 -16.91
N ASP A 28 3.43 13.97 -15.83
CA ASP A 28 3.24 14.78 -14.65
C ASP A 28 4.15 14.34 -13.52
N LYS A 29 4.52 15.29 -12.68
CA LYS A 29 5.31 15.01 -11.49
C LYS A 29 4.48 14.18 -10.50
N VAL A 30 5.19 13.38 -9.69
CA VAL A 30 4.55 12.64 -8.61
C VAL A 30 3.80 13.60 -7.69
N ASN A 31 2.54 13.28 -7.42
CA ASN A 31 1.78 14.00 -6.40
C ASN A 31 2.16 13.42 -5.04
N GLU A 32 3.09 14.07 -4.35
CA GLU A 32 3.66 13.56 -3.12
C GLU A 32 2.63 13.43 -2.02
N THR A 33 1.73 14.39 -1.91
CA THR A 33 0.66 14.35 -0.90
C THR A 33 -0.24 13.14 -1.12
N LEU A 34 -0.66 12.93 -2.36
CA LEU A 34 -1.50 11.79 -2.70
C LEU A 34 -0.77 10.47 -2.46
N LEU A 35 0.50 10.40 -2.85
CA LEU A 35 1.29 9.19 -2.66
C LEU A 35 1.39 8.84 -1.17
N ARG A 36 1.65 9.83 -0.30
CA ARG A 36 1.71 9.59 1.13
C ARG A 36 0.38 9.11 1.68
N LEU A 37 -0.73 9.67 1.20
CA LEU A 37 -2.06 9.21 1.61
C LEU A 37 -2.29 7.75 1.23
N LYS A 38 -1.84 7.34 0.05
CA LYS A 38 -2.01 5.95 -0.38
C LYS A 38 -1.13 5.00 0.42
N ILE A 39 0.07 5.43 0.79
CA ILE A 39 0.96 4.64 1.64
C ILE A 39 0.35 4.46 3.04
N GLU A 40 -0.16 5.53 3.64
CA GLU A 40 -0.82 5.45 4.94
C GLU A 40 -2.05 4.54 4.88
N GLY A 41 -2.83 4.64 3.80
CA GLY A 41 -3.98 3.77 3.58
C GLY A 41 -3.58 2.32 3.44
N ALA A 42 -2.51 2.05 2.70
CA ALA A 42 -2.00 0.69 2.51
C ALA A 42 -1.56 0.08 3.85
N TYR A 43 -0.84 0.85 4.65
CA TYR A 43 -0.43 0.40 5.99
C TYR A 43 -1.66 0.04 6.83
N ARG A 44 -2.65 0.92 6.85
CA ARG A 44 -3.88 0.71 7.61
C ARG A 44 -4.62 -0.54 7.15
N ASP A 45 -4.71 -0.76 5.83
CA ASP A 45 -5.43 -1.90 5.29
C ASP A 45 -4.73 -3.23 5.58
N VAL A 46 -3.40 -3.26 5.48
CA VAL A 46 -2.63 -4.45 5.84
C VAL A 46 -2.75 -4.71 7.35
N LYS A 47 -2.69 -3.67 8.16
CA LYS A 47 -2.86 -3.78 9.61
C LYS A 47 -4.24 -4.36 9.95
N ARG A 48 -5.27 -3.90 9.26
CA ARG A 48 -6.63 -4.42 9.43
C ARG A 48 -6.71 -5.90 9.07
N ALA A 49 -6.05 -6.30 7.98
CA ALA A 49 -6.03 -7.70 7.56
C ALA A 49 -5.35 -8.60 8.58
N ARG A 50 -4.35 -8.07 9.32
CA ARG A 50 -3.69 -8.82 10.38
C ARG A 50 -4.59 -8.99 11.61
N ASN A 51 -5.57 -8.11 11.78
CA ASN A 51 -6.57 -8.20 12.85
C ASN A 51 -5.94 -8.39 14.24
N TYR A 52 -5.07 -7.45 14.62
CA TYR A 52 -4.37 -7.52 15.91
C TYR A 52 -5.34 -7.47 17.08
N PRO A 53 -5.16 -8.36 18.06
CA PRO A 53 -5.95 -8.28 19.30
C PRO A 53 -5.72 -6.95 20.01
N SER A 54 -6.76 -6.44 20.67
CA SER A 54 -6.72 -5.12 21.30
C SER A 54 -5.71 -5.02 22.45
N HIS A 55 -5.32 -6.15 23.02
CA HIS A 55 -4.38 -6.16 24.14
C HIS A 55 -2.90 -6.17 23.72
N TYR A 56 -2.63 -6.23 22.41
CA TYR A 56 -1.25 -6.22 21.95
C TYR A 56 -0.67 -4.82 22.07
N ALA A 57 0.59 -4.74 22.51
CA ALA A 57 1.30 -3.46 22.59
C ALA A 57 1.56 -2.87 21.21
N GLU A 58 1.46 -1.56 21.10
CA GLU A 58 1.69 -0.87 19.84
C GLU A 58 3.09 -1.15 19.28
N ALA A 59 4.09 -1.20 20.16
CA ALA A 59 5.47 -1.51 19.74
C ALA A 59 5.58 -2.90 19.11
N TRP A 60 4.86 -3.87 19.64
CA TRP A 60 4.84 -5.21 19.07
C TRP A 60 4.18 -5.20 17.69
N ILE A 61 3.06 -4.49 17.56
CA ILE A 61 2.33 -4.39 16.30
C ILE A 61 3.22 -3.73 15.23
N GLU A 62 3.88 -2.63 15.56
CA GLU A 62 4.74 -1.94 14.61
C GLU A 62 5.90 -2.84 14.15
N ASN A 63 6.47 -3.61 15.07
CA ASN A 63 7.53 -4.54 14.72
C ASN A 63 7.03 -5.66 13.79
N ASP A 64 5.86 -6.20 14.08
CA ASP A 64 5.25 -7.23 13.23
C ASP A 64 4.93 -6.71 11.84
N MET A 65 4.47 -5.46 11.75
CA MET A 65 4.12 -4.83 10.47
C MET A 65 5.32 -4.69 9.53
N LEU A 66 6.55 -4.68 10.05
CA LEU A 66 7.74 -4.62 9.20
C LEU A 66 7.85 -5.83 8.28
N ASN A 67 7.28 -6.96 8.70
CA ASN A 67 7.27 -8.18 7.87
C ASN A 67 6.41 -8.03 6.62
N TYR A 68 5.57 -7.00 6.56
CA TYR A 68 4.64 -6.78 5.46
C TYR A 68 5.03 -5.58 4.59
N TYR A 69 6.30 -5.17 4.65
CA TYR A 69 6.85 -4.08 3.87
C TYR A 69 6.48 -4.20 2.39
N THR A 70 6.74 -5.35 1.80
CA THR A 70 6.50 -5.59 0.38
C THR A 70 5.00 -5.49 0.05
N ASN A 71 4.15 -6.02 0.92
CA ASN A 71 2.70 -5.94 0.72
C ASN A 71 2.23 -4.49 0.77
N ILE A 72 2.70 -3.73 1.76
CA ILE A 72 2.32 -2.33 1.91
C ILE A 72 2.74 -1.53 0.68
N GLU A 73 3.97 -1.73 0.22
CA GLU A 73 4.48 -1.04 -0.95
C GLU A 73 3.66 -1.38 -2.20
N ALA A 74 3.35 -2.66 -2.40
CA ALA A 74 2.58 -3.10 -3.55
C ALA A 74 1.15 -2.53 -3.55
N VAL A 75 0.50 -2.52 -2.39
CA VAL A 75 -0.85 -1.96 -2.26
C VAL A 75 -0.83 -0.46 -2.53
N ALA A 76 0.14 0.24 -1.97
CA ALA A 76 0.27 1.69 -2.17
C ALA A 76 0.52 2.03 -3.64
N ARG A 77 1.38 1.28 -4.30
CA ARG A 77 1.65 1.45 -5.74
C ARG A 77 0.38 1.26 -6.55
N TYR A 78 -0.33 0.20 -6.28
CA TYR A 78 -1.57 -0.11 -6.98
C TYR A 78 -2.60 1.00 -6.80
N ASP A 79 -2.81 1.42 -5.55
CA ASP A 79 -3.82 2.44 -5.25
C ASP A 79 -3.46 3.79 -5.85
N TYR A 80 -2.18 4.16 -5.84
CA TYR A 80 -1.74 5.41 -6.46
C TYR A 80 -1.96 5.39 -7.97
N ASN A 81 -1.58 4.29 -8.63
CA ASN A 81 -1.72 4.17 -10.07
C ASN A 81 -3.19 4.15 -10.50
N LYS A 82 -4.04 3.57 -9.67
CA LYS A 82 -5.46 3.50 -9.96
C LYS A 82 -6.13 4.88 -10.00
N VAL A 83 -5.68 5.81 -9.16
CA VAL A 83 -6.22 7.17 -9.18
C VAL A 83 -6.00 7.82 -10.55
N GLY A 84 -4.82 7.62 -11.14
CA GLY A 84 -4.55 8.13 -12.49
C GLY A 84 -5.46 7.52 -13.55
N ALA A 85 -5.83 6.24 -13.37
CA ALA A 85 -6.69 5.53 -14.31
C ALA A 85 -8.17 5.90 -14.16
N GLU A 86 -8.59 6.36 -13.00
CA GLU A 86 -9.99 6.74 -12.74
C GLU A 86 -10.48 7.90 -13.62
N GLY A 87 -9.57 8.68 -14.18
CA GLY A 87 -9.92 9.73 -15.12
C GLY A 87 -10.33 9.21 -16.50
N GLN A 88 -10.20 7.93 -16.75
CA GLN A 88 -10.57 7.32 -18.03
C GLN A 88 -11.98 6.76 -17.90
N SER A 89 -12.87 7.28 -18.72
CA SER A 89 -14.30 7.05 -18.63
C SER A 89 -14.79 5.71 -19.17
N SER A 90 -13.92 4.77 -19.45
CA SER A 90 -14.28 3.54 -20.16
C SER A 90 -14.27 2.28 -19.29
N TYR A 91 -14.48 2.42 -17.99
CA TYR A 91 -14.51 1.23 -17.14
C TYR A 91 -15.82 0.50 -17.27
N SER A 92 -15.76 -0.71 -17.80
CA SER A 92 -16.88 -1.64 -17.73
C SER A 92 -16.98 -2.22 -16.33
N ALA A 93 -18.15 -2.74 -15.96
CA ALA A 93 -18.33 -3.40 -14.68
C ALA A 93 -17.35 -4.58 -14.50
N ASP A 94 -17.00 -5.22 -15.60
CA ASP A 94 -16.05 -6.34 -15.60
C ASP A 94 -14.64 -5.88 -15.27
N GLY A 95 -14.24 -4.72 -15.76
CA GLY A 95 -12.93 -4.14 -15.45
C GLY A 95 -12.79 -3.82 -13.97
N THR A 96 -13.84 -3.27 -13.36
CA THR A 96 -13.85 -2.96 -11.94
C THR A 96 -13.69 -4.23 -11.10
N ARG A 97 -14.38 -5.30 -11.50
CA ARG A 97 -14.31 -6.58 -10.80
C ARG A 97 -12.90 -7.19 -10.86
N ILE A 98 -12.25 -7.09 -12.01
CA ILE A 98 -10.88 -7.58 -12.17
C ILE A 98 -9.93 -6.80 -11.27
N ASP A 99 -10.13 -5.49 -11.13
CA ASP A 99 -9.30 -4.65 -10.27
C ASP A 99 -9.40 -5.05 -8.80
N TYR A 100 -10.60 -5.37 -8.32
CA TYR A 100 -10.77 -5.84 -6.94
C TYR A 100 -10.03 -7.14 -6.69
N ILE A 101 -10.14 -8.09 -7.60
CA ILE A 101 -9.46 -9.38 -7.47
C ILE A 101 -7.96 -9.17 -7.45
N LYS A 102 -7.45 -8.30 -8.30
CA LYS A 102 -6.03 -8.00 -8.39
C LYS A 102 -5.51 -7.36 -7.10
N ARG A 103 -6.26 -6.41 -6.53
CA ARG A 103 -5.87 -5.76 -5.29
C ARG A 103 -5.82 -6.78 -4.14
N ASP A 104 -6.80 -7.65 -4.05
CA ASP A 104 -6.83 -8.68 -3.02
C ASP A 104 -5.60 -9.59 -3.07
N SER A 105 -5.08 -9.87 -4.27
CA SER A 105 -3.89 -10.70 -4.41
C SER A 105 -2.65 -10.07 -3.81
N LEU A 106 -2.63 -8.76 -3.63
CA LEU A 106 -1.50 -8.06 -3.03
C LEU A 106 -1.41 -8.30 -1.51
N PHE A 107 -2.45 -8.87 -0.92
CA PHE A 107 -2.48 -9.23 0.50
C PHE A 107 -2.06 -10.68 0.73
N ASN A 108 -1.52 -11.35 -0.29
CA ASN A 108 -1.02 -12.72 -0.13
C ASN A 108 0.05 -12.76 0.97
N GLY A 109 -0.09 -13.70 1.88
CA GLY A 109 0.82 -13.82 3.02
C GLY A 109 0.41 -13.00 4.23
N VAL A 110 -0.59 -12.14 4.09
CA VAL A 110 -1.11 -11.34 5.20
C VAL A 110 -2.34 -12.05 5.76
N TYR A 111 -2.16 -12.72 6.87
CA TYR A 111 -3.23 -13.50 7.50
C TYR A 111 -3.57 -12.93 8.86
N PRO A 112 -4.84 -13.07 9.31
CA PRO A 112 -5.23 -12.65 10.65
C PRO A 112 -4.42 -13.41 11.70
N ILE A 113 -4.09 -12.71 12.78
CA ILE A 113 -3.40 -13.35 13.90
C ILE A 113 -4.32 -14.39 14.51
N SER A 114 -3.77 -15.58 14.71
CA SER A 114 -4.49 -16.66 15.37
C SER A 114 -4.66 -16.33 16.85
N ARG A 115 -5.84 -16.56 17.37
CA ARG A 115 -6.16 -16.30 18.78
C ARG A 115 -6.29 -17.58 19.57
#